data_72858eb5db54661d4c3c6e5e4b513992
#
_entry.id   72858eb5db54661d4c3c6e5e4b513992
#
_cell.length_a   1.000
_cell.length_b   1.000
_cell.length_c   1.000
_cell.angle_alpha   90.00
_cell.angle_beta   90.00
_cell.angle_gamma   90.00
#
_symmetry.space_group_name_H-M   'P 1'
#
loop_
_entity.id
_entity.type
_entity.pdbx_description
1 polymer ?
#
loop_
_entity_poly.entity_id
_entity_poly.type
_entity_poly.pdbx_seq_one_letter_code
_entity_poly.pdbx_strand_id
1 'polypeptide(L)'
;RAAPATRVKLSPLKKLTRAHLAATQRPQAMEALREATNRVAQKLAALIKTDVTCKPSLLPSTLHPFSHLAARSLFVTLELGGEGLAVLELDGLGVGALLARITGANEPAGLPSRLSNIEEAALGWVFLAALAELRAEPLFAAFTPRLLSLTLERGDVLQQLDGRRRHLGVQLELRLGETHALGRLIVPALWLQSKLDALATEAAPDAVDSVLASTLPATCIIGSALLPRSDARALTAGDVVLFPGVTQQADGLVGPGRITTPSFELRGTFTEAGFTLTRALERPTQESTMSNVDPSVPVEVEIELTRLRVPLHQLGTVRQGSVIPLHINAAQQVVVRIGDKAVARAELVEIEGEIGARIVAML
;
A
#
# COMPACT_ATOMS: atom_id res chain seq x y z
N ARG A 1 8.94 -28.02 32.67
CA ARG A 1 9.96 -27.34 31.84
C ARG A 1 9.27 -26.89 30.55
N ALA A 2 9.04 -25.59 30.40
CA ALA A 2 8.51 -25.02 29.17
C ALA A 2 9.56 -25.16 28.04
N ALA A 3 9.15 -25.61 26.86
CA ALA A 3 10.00 -25.69 25.69
C ALA A 3 10.50 -24.28 25.31
N PRO A 4 11.78 -24.11 24.93
CA PRO A 4 12.30 -22.82 24.54
C PRO A 4 11.55 -22.31 23.30
N ALA A 5 11.05 -21.07 23.38
CA ALA A 5 10.41 -20.43 22.25
C ALA A 5 11.39 -20.33 21.08
N THR A 6 11.10 -21.02 19.99
CA THR A 6 11.91 -20.98 18.76
C THR A 6 11.85 -19.58 18.18
N ARG A 7 12.93 -18.80 18.25
CA ARG A 7 13.02 -17.50 17.58
C ARG A 7 12.93 -17.70 16.07
N VAL A 8 11.83 -17.29 15.47
CA VAL A 8 11.67 -17.26 14.02
C VAL A 8 12.65 -16.21 13.48
N LYS A 9 13.67 -16.64 12.71
CA LYS A 9 14.52 -15.72 11.96
C LYS A 9 13.70 -15.16 10.80
N LEU A 10 13.25 -13.92 10.93
CA LEU A 10 12.64 -13.20 9.83
C LEU A 10 13.72 -12.88 8.79
N SER A 11 13.45 -13.22 7.52
CA SER A 11 14.27 -12.73 6.41
C SER A 11 14.28 -11.20 6.42
N PRO A 12 15.40 -10.53 6.05
CA PRO A 12 15.45 -9.08 6.03
C PRO A 12 14.35 -8.54 5.11
N LEU A 13 13.51 -7.65 5.64
CA LEU A 13 12.42 -7.04 4.89
C LEU A 13 12.96 -6.24 3.70
N LYS A 14 12.39 -6.44 2.53
CA LYS A 14 12.69 -5.63 1.35
C LYS A 14 12.25 -4.19 1.60
N LYS A 15 13.20 -3.27 1.62
CA LYS A 15 12.91 -1.84 1.80
C LYS A 15 12.41 -1.26 0.47
N LEU A 16 11.21 -0.67 0.46
CA LEU A 16 10.64 0.00 -0.70
C LEU A 16 10.41 1.47 -0.38
N THR A 17 10.63 2.36 -1.36
CA THR A 17 10.24 3.76 -1.25
C THR A 17 8.83 3.96 -1.81
N ARG A 18 8.12 5.01 -1.39
CA ARG A 18 6.80 5.36 -1.94
C ARG A 18 6.87 5.60 -3.45
N ALA A 19 7.92 6.27 -3.93
CA ALA A 19 8.11 6.53 -5.35
C ALA A 19 8.32 5.22 -6.15
N HIS A 20 9.06 4.26 -5.60
CA HIS A 20 9.22 2.95 -6.22
C HIS A 20 7.88 2.20 -6.31
N LEU A 21 7.11 2.18 -5.22
CA LEU A 21 5.77 1.60 -5.20
C LEU A 21 4.85 2.29 -6.23
N ALA A 22 4.84 3.62 -6.25
CA ALA A 22 4.04 4.39 -7.19
C ALA A 22 4.39 4.06 -8.66
N ALA A 23 5.67 3.92 -8.98
CA ALA A 23 6.13 3.55 -10.32
C ALA A 23 5.74 2.10 -10.70
N THR A 24 5.85 1.16 -9.75
CA THR A 24 5.49 -0.25 -10.01
C THR A 24 3.98 -0.48 -10.11
N GLN A 25 3.17 0.35 -9.46
CA GLN A 25 1.70 0.28 -9.51
C GLN A 25 1.08 0.98 -10.73
N ARG A 26 1.91 1.63 -11.56
CA ARG A 26 1.45 2.35 -12.75
C ARG A 26 2.16 1.80 -13.99
N PRO A 27 1.66 0.72 -14.60
CA PRO A 27 2.27 0.12 -15.80
C PRO A 27 2.37 1.10 -16.96
N GLN A 28 1.42 2.04 -17.08
CA GLN A 28 1.44 3.12 -18.07
C GLN A 28 2.68 4.02 -17.95
N ALA A 29 3.19 4.26 -16.75
CA ALA A 29 4.41 5.04 -16.55
C ALA A 29 5.64 4.32 -17.10
N MET A 30 5.72 3.01 -16.92
CA MET A 30 6.81 2.19 -17.47
C MET A 30 6.71 2.07 -18.99
N GLU A 31 5.50 2.02 -19.53
CA GLU A 31 5.27 2.01 -20.97
C GLU A 31 5.67 3.35 -21.59
N ALA A 32 5.22 4.48 -21.04
CA ALA A 32 5.65 5.81 -21.48
C ALA A 32 7.18 5.98 -21.41
N LEU A 33 7.83 5.44 -20.38
CA LEU A 33 9.30 5.45 -20.28
C LEU A 33 9.94 4.60 -21.38
N ARG A 34 9.38 3.44 -21.72
CA ARG A 34 9.88 2.60 -22.83
C ARG A 34 9.72 3.30 -24.17
N GLU A 35 8.57 3.90 -24.43
CA GLU A 35 8.32 4.66 -25.67
C GLU A 35 9.27 5.84 -25.78
N ALA A 36 9.45 6.62 -24.69
CA ALA A 36 10.39 7.73 -24.65
C ALA A 36 11.83 7.28 -24.94
N THR A 37 12.28 6.20 -24.30
CA THR A 37 13.64 5.66 -24.53
C THR A 37 13.81 5.08 -25.93
N ASN A 38 12.78 4.49 -26.52
CA ASN A 38 12.81 4.02 -27.92
C ASN A 38 12.95 5.19 -28.91
N ARG A 39 12.23 6.31 -28.71
CA ARG A 39 12.37 7.53 -29.53
C ARG A 39 13.77 8.11 -29.41
N VAL A 40 14.28 8.20 -28.19
CA VAL A 40 15.67 8.64 -27.94
C VAL A 40 16.66 7.72 -28.68
N ALA A 41 16.49 6.41 -28.57
CA ALA A 41 17.36 5.45 -29.24
C ALA A 41 17.33 5.62 -30.78
N GLN A 42 16.15 5.80 -31.37
CA GLN A 42 15.99 6.06 -32.82
C GLN A 42 16.68 7.36 -33.23
N LYS A 43 16.52 8.41 -32.45
CA LYS A 43 17.19 9.69 -32.70
C LYS A 43 18.71 9.56 -32.64
N LEU A 44 19.20 8.89 -31.59
CA LEU A 44 20.65 8.63 -31.45
C LEU A 44 21.15 7.78 -32.61
N ALA A 45 20.43 6.73 -33.01
CA ALA A 45 20.80 5.89 -34.16
C ALA A 45 21.00 6.73 -35.45
N ALA A 46 20.05 7.65 -35.70
CA ALA A 46 20.15 8.56 -36.85
C ALA A 46 21.34 9.52 -36.76
N LEU A 47 21.65 10.02 -35.56
CA LEU A 47 22.75 10.95 -35.34
C LEU A 47 24.12 10.30 -35.48
N ILE A 48 24.31 9.12 -34.87
CA ILE A 48 25.62 8.43 -34.82
C ILE A 48 25.74 7.34 -35.92
N LYS A 49 24.73 7.21 -36.78
CA LYS A 49 24.67 6.27 -37.92
C LYS A 49 25.02 4.84 -37.53
N THR A 50 24.45 4.39 -36.42
CA THR A 50 24.59 3.00 -35.93
C THR A 50 23.33 2.57 -35.20
N ASP A 51 23.06 1.26 -35.12
CA ASP A 51 21.90 0.77 -34.37
C ASP A 51 22.04 1.09 -32.90
N VAL A 52 20.95 1.65 -32.32
CA VAL A 52 20.87 1.95 -30.89
C VAL A 52 19.59 1.35 -30.33
N THR A 53 19.72 0.63 -29.24
CA THR A 53 18.56 0.19 -28.44
C THR A 53 18.76 0.57 -26.98
N CYS A 54 17.65 0.91 -26.29
CA CYS A 54 17.66 1.26 -24.89
C CYS A 54 16.50 0.58 -24.19
N LYS A 55 16.80 -0.20 -23.15
CA LYS A 55 15.79 -0.90 -22.33
C LYS A 55 15.84 -0.35 -20.90
N PRO A 56 14.80 0.40 -20.48
CA PRO A 56 14.72 0.91 -19.13
C PRO A 56 14.18 -0.15 -18.15
N SER A 57 14.71 -0.15 -16.93
CA SER A 57 14.19 -0.93 -15.80
C SER A 57 14.38 -0.15 -14.51
N LEU A 58 13.49 -0.36 -13.53
CA LEU A 58 13.65 0.28 -12.23
C LEU A 58 14.80 -0.36 -11.46
N LEU A 59 15.70 0.46 -10.93
CA LEU A 59 16.70 -0.02 -9.98
C LEU A 59 16.00 -0.49 -8.70
N PRO A 60 16.57 -1.50 -8.01
CA PRO A 60 16.08 -1.89 -6.70
C PRO A 60 15.98 -0.68 -5.78
N SER A 61 14.88 -0.60 -5.01
CA SER A 61 14.69 0.51 -4.09
C SER A 61 15.78 0.52 -3.02
N THR A 62 16.67 1.49 -3.11
CA THR A 62 17.71 1.74 -2.10
C THR A 62 17.51 3.12 -1.51
N LEU A 63 17.89 3.29 -0.24
CA LEU A 63 17.82 4.60 0.41
C LEU A 63 18.84 5.60 -0.21
N HIS A 64 19.89 5.07 -0.83
CA HIS A 64 20.99 5.85 -1.39
C HIS A 64 21.34 5.35 -2.80
N PRO A 65 20.54 5.71 -3.85
CA PRO A 65 20.80 5.25 -5.21
C PRO A 65 22.19 5.70 -5.74
N PHE A 66 22.74 6.78 -5.20
CA PHE A 66 24.08 7.26 -5.56
C PHE A 66 25.23 6.32 -5.13
N SER A 67 24.99 5.40 -4.18
CA SER A 67 25.99 4.42 -3.81
C SER A 67 26.30 3.41 -4.94
N HIS A 68 25.41 3.31 -5.92
CA HIS A 68 25.58 2.43 -7.08
C HIS A 68 26.31 3.11 -8.25
N LEU A 69 26.56 4.41 -8.18
CA LEU A 69 27.34 5.10 -9.20
C LEU A 69 28.80 4.63 -9.19
N ALA A 70 29.37 4.40 -10.35
CA ALA A 70 30.78 4.06 -10.49
C ALA A 70 31.67 5.20 -9.98
N ALA A 71 32.91 4.90 -9.60
CA ALA A 71 33.85 5.94 -9.21
C ALA A 71 34.14 6.89 -10.36
N ARG A 72 34.29 6.32 -11.59
CA ARG A 72 34.47 7.03 -12.84
C ARG A 72 33.53 6.51 -13.90
N SER A 73 32.76 7.41 -14.48
CA SER A 73 31.83 7.24 -15.59
C SER A 73 31.57 8.60 -16.21
N LEU A 74 30.83 8.69 -17.29
CA LEU A 74 30.31 10.00 -17.70
C LEU A 74 29.04 10.27 -16.86
N PHE A 75 29.07 11.37 -16.15
CA PHE A 75 27.93 11.89 -15.42
C PHE A 75 27.42 13.15 -16.09
N VAL A 76 26.12 13.12 -16.40
CA VAL A 76 25.38 14.25 -16.96
C VAL A 76 24.44 14.77 -15.91
N THR A 77 24.67 15.98 -15.41
CA THR A 77 23.80 16.60 -14.41
C THR A 77 22.75 17.45 -15.08
N LEU A 78 21.50 17.25 -14.74
CA LEU A 78 20.34 17.94 -15.31
C LEU A 78 19.57 18.65 -14.19
N GLU A 79 19.22 19.92 -14.39
CA GLU A 79 18.29 20.65 -13.54
C GLU A 79 16.85 20.42 -14.00
N LEU A 80 15.95 20.12 -13.08
CA LEU A 80 14.54 19.79 -13.32
C LEU A 80 13.61 20.94 -12.91
N GLY A 81 13.86 22.14 -13.39
CA GLY A 81 12.94 23.27 -13.21
C GLY A 81 12.67 23.64 -11.75
N GLY A 82 13.70 23.63 -10.88
CA GLY A 82 13.59 23.98 -9.44
C GLY A 82 13.19 22.80 -8.53
N GLU A 83 12.81 21.66 -9.09
CA GLU A 83 12.44 20.46 -8.29
C GLU A 83 13.65 19.60 -7.89
N GLY A 84 14.85 19.97 -8.33
CA GLY A 84 16.10 19.33 -7.98
C GLY A 84 16.92 18.92 -9.19
N LEU A 85 17.98 18.17 -8.92
CA LEU A 85 18.90 17.68 -9.94
C LEU A 85 18.65 16.21 -10.23
N ALA A 86 18.66 15.86 -11.52
CA ALA A 86 18.78 14.48 -11.98
C ALA A 86 20.20 14.23 -12.47
N VAL A 87 20.62 12.97 -12.38
CA VAL A 87 21.94 12.52 -12.85
C VAL A 87 21.76 11.35 -13.79
N LEU A 88 22.29 11.46 -14.98
CA LEU A 88 22.44 10.33 -15.89
C LEU A 88 23.91 9.90 -15.86
N GLU A 89 24.16 8.68 -15.46
CA GLU A 89 25.45 8.00 -15.58
C GLU A 89 25.45 7.16 -16.86
N LEU A 90 26.55 7.21 -17.61
CA LEU A 90 26.85 6.32 -18.71
C LEU A 90 28.23 5.69 -18.49
N ASP A 91 28.32 4.38 -18.58
CA ASP A 91 29.57 3.65 -18.35
C ASP A 91 30.64 3.97 -19.42
N GLY A 92 31.86 3.57 -19.11
CA GLY A 92 33.02 3.89 -19.99
C GLY A 92 32.92 3.25 -21.37
N LEU A 93 32.26 2.09 -21.50
CA LEU A 93 32.07 1.43 -22.81
C LEU A 93 31.09 2.22 -23.67
N GLY A 94 30.00 2.71 -23.09
CA GLY A 94 29.01 3.53 -23.76
C GLY A 94 29.60 4.88 -24.20
N VAL A 95 30.38 5.53 -23.33
CA VAL A 95 31.06 6.77 -23.67
C VAL A 95 32.07 6.59 -24.80
N GLY A 96 32.91 5.56 -24.70
CA GLY A 96 33.89 5.24 -25.74
C GLY A 96 33.25 4.97 -27.10
N ALA A 97 32.15 4.20 -27.10
CA ALA A 97 31.39 3.91 -28.31
C ALA A 97 30.75 5.18 -28.92
N LEU A 98 30.14 6.03 -28.08
CA LEU A 98 29.60 7.31 -28.56
C LEU A 98 30.68 8.21 -29.18
N LEU A 99 31.79 8.41 -28.47
CA LEU A 99 32.86 9.24 -28.94
C LEU A 99 33.47 8.70 -30.25
N ALA A 100 33.70 7.40 -30.35
CA ALA A 100 34.20 6.77 -31.59
C ALA A 100 33.28 7.05 -32.78
N ARG A 101 31.96 6.93 -32.60
CA ARG A 101 30.95 7.19 -33.64
C ARG A 101 30.89 8.68 -34.03
N ILE A 102 31.00 9.56 -33.04
CA ILE A 102 30.98 11.03 -33.30
C ILE A 102 32.26 11.49 -34.03
N THR A 103 33.40 10.93 -33.65
CA THR A 103 34.70 11.30 -34.24
C THR A 103 35.02 10.51 -35.52
N GLY A 104 34.26 9.51 -35.86
CA GLY A 104 34.52 8.61 -36.99
C GLY A 104 35.65 7.60 -36.74
N ALA A 105 36.02 7.36 -35.49
CA ALA A 105 37.01 6.34 -35.14
C ALA A 105 36.47 4.91 -35.39
N ASN A 106 37.32 3.99 -35.82
CA ASN A 106 36.94 2.64 -36.14
C ASN A 106 36.68 1.76 -34.90
N GLU A 107 37.36 2.05 -33.80
CA GLU A 107 37.25 1.30 -32.56
C GLU A 107 36.86 2.20 -31.39
N PRO A 108 36.00 1.72 -30.47
CA PRO A 108 35.69 2.47 -29.28
C PRO A 108 36.91 2.58 -28.37
N ALA A 109 37.34 3.80 -28.10
CA ALA A 109 38.30 4.05 -27.03
C ALA A 109 37.62 3.80 -25.68
N GLY A 110 38.36 3.44 -24.65
CA GLY A 110 37.83 3.41 -23.28
C GLY A 110 37.49 4.81 -22.79
N LEU A 111 37.00 4.89 -21.52
CA LEU A 111 36.72 6.19 -20.89
C LEU A 111 37.98 7.08 -20.87
N PRO A 112 37.97 8.29 -21.43
CA PRO A 112 39.13 9.18 -21.43
C PRO A 112 39.49 9.61 -20.01
N SER A 113 40.74 9.97 -19.78
CA SER A 113 41.20 10.51 -18.49
C SER A 113 40.54 11.86 -18.17
N ARG A 114 40.31 12.65 -19.22
CA ARG A 114 39.64 13.95 -19.19
C ARG A 114 38.95 14.20 -20.53
N LEU A 115 37.78 14.84 -20.50
CA LEU A 115 37.12 15.31 -21.72
C LEU A 115 37.84 16.55 -22.25
N SER A 116 38.12 16.59 -23.54
CA SER A 116 38.47 17.81 -24.23
C SER A 116 37.21 18.67 -24.43
N ASN A 117 37.37 19.96 -24.64
CA ASN A 117 36.26 20.88 -24.90
C ASN A 117 35.40 20.43 -26.11
N ILE A 118 36.05 19.81 -27.13
CA ILE A 118 35.32 19.29 -28.31
C ILE A 118 34.49 18.06 -27.96
N GLU A 119 35.03 17.13 -27.19
CA GLU A 119 34.30 15.93 -26.74
C GLU A 119 33.14 16.29 -25.82
N GLU A 120 33.36 17.23 -24.89
CA GLU A 120 32.35 17.75 -24.01
C GLU A 120 31.20 18.40 -24.80
N ALA A 121 31.54 19.29 -25.77
CA ALA A 121 30.56 19.93 -26.63
C ALA A 121 29.76 18.91 -27.48
N ALA A 122 30.44 17.90 -28.03
CA ALA A 122 29.85 16.87 -28.87
C ALA A 122 28.91 15.97 -28.06
N LEU A 123 29.32 15.52 -26.87
CA LEU A 123 28.48 14.75 -25.95
C LEU A 123 27.29 15.60 -25.46
N GLY A 124 27.54 16.87 -25.09
CA GLY A 124 26.48 17.80 -24.70
C GLY A 124 25.42 17.96 -25.78
N TRP A 125 25.81 18.09 -27.04
CA TRP A 125 24.89 18.16 -28.17
C TRP A 125 24.09 16.88 -28.32
N VAL A 126 24.71 15.70 -28.21
CA VAL A 126 23.99 14.39 -28.27
C VAL A 126 22.96 14.28 -27.16
N PHE A 127 23.32 14.65 -25.92
CA PHE A 127 22.38 14.61 -24.80
C PHE A 127 21.24 15.61 -24.93
N LEU A 128 21.51 16.84 -25.43
CA LEU A 128 20.46 17.82 -25.70
C LEU A 128 19.48 17.32 -26.78
N ALA A 129 20.00 16.68 -27.84
CA ALA A 129 19.15 16.07 -28.86
C ALA A 129 18.29 14.94 -28.31
N ALA A 130 18.85 14.09 -27.43
CA ALA A 130 18.13 13.03 -26.74
C ALA A 130 17.02 13.59 -25.83
N LEU A 131 17.33 14.63 -25.05
CA LEU A 131 16.38 15.32 -24.16
C LEU A 131 15.23 16.00 -24.94
N ALA A 132 15.51 16.51 -26.14
CA ALA A 132 14.48 17.09 -27.00
C ALA A 132 13.44 16.04 -27.43
N GLU A 133 13.86 14.81 -27.71
CA GLU A 133 12.96 13.71 -28.08
C GLU A 133 12.07 13.24 -26.90
N LEU A 134 12.55 13.31 -25.66
CA LEU A 134 11.75 12.98 -24.47
C LEU A 134 10.48 13.84 -24.37
N ARG A 135 10.54 15.11 -24.81
CA ARG A 135 9.42 16.04 -24.76
C ARG A 135 8.27 15.68 -25.71
N ALA A 136 8.51 14.83 -26.69
CA ALA A 136 7.49 14.33 -27.59
C ALA A 136 6.52 13.35 -26.91
N GLU A 137 6.92 12.77 -25.77
CA GLU A 137 6.08 11.92 -24.97
C GLU A 137 5.20 12.75 -24.02
N PRO A 138 3.86 12.55 -23.99
CA PRO A 138 2.94 13.37 -23.19
C PRO A 138 3.32 13.46 -21.70
N LEU A 139 3.80 12.38 -21.11
CA LEU A 139 4.26 12.36 -19.71
C LEU A 139 5.42 13.32 -19.46
N PHE A 140 6.26 13.53 -20.48
CA PHE A 140 7.45 14.39 -20.41
C PHE A 140 7.29 15.71 -21.18
N ALA A 141 6.11 16.02 -21.75
CA ALA A 141 5.91 17.21 -22.56
C ALA A 141 6.23 18.53 -21.83
N ALA A 142 5.92 18.60 -20.53
CA ALA A 142 6.26 19.72 -19.66
C ALA A 142 7.69 19.63 -19.08
N PHE A 143 8.46 18.63 -19.49
CA PHE A 143 9.82 18.44 -19.01
C PHE A 143 10.79 19.36 -19.74
N THR A 144 11.37 20.30 -19.01
CA THR A 144 12.34 21.27 -19.54
C THR A 144 13.65 21.16 -18.76
N PRO A 145 14.38 20.05 -18.91
CA PRO A 145 15.64 19.90 -18.20
C PRO A 145 16.70 20.87 -18.80
N ARG A 146 17.52 21.40 -17.92
CA ARG A 146 18.73 22.14 -18.32
C ARG A 146 19.94 21.27 -18.08
N LEU A 147 20.77 21.13 -19.09
CA LEU A 147 22.08 20.50 -18.94
C LEU A 147 22.98 21.47 -18.15
N LEU A 148 23.42 21.01 -16.97
CA LEU A 148 24.31 21.83 -16.11
C LEU A 148 25.77 21.49 -16.30
N SER A 149 26.12 20.22 -16.28
CA SER A 149 27.52 19.80 -16.37
C SER A 149 27.67 18.39 -16.93
N LEU A 150 28.81 18.13 -17.52
CA LEU A 150 29.36 16.82 -17.82
C LEU A 150 30.64 16.65 -17.04
N THR A 151 30.74 15.55 -16.27
CA THR A 151 31.97 15.25 -15.51
C THR A 151 32.26 13.75 -15.55
N LEU A 152 33.53 13.37 -15.37
CA LEU A 152 33.94 11.98 -15.29
C LEU A 152 34.10 11.47 -13.86
N GLU A 153 34.03 12.37 -12.89
CA GLU A 153 34.28 12.05 -11.48
C GLU A 153 32.97 12.07 -10.65
N ARG A 154 32.70 10.99 -9.98
CA ARG A 154 31.53 10.89 -9.09
C ARG A 154 31.54 11.97 -7.99
N GLY A 155 32.74 12.33 -7.51
CA GLY A 155 32.89 13.33 -6.45
C GLY A 155 32.24 14.67 -6.79
N ASP A 156 32.40 15.13 -8.03
CA ASP A 156 31.86 16.41 -8.52
C ASP A 156 30.32 16.38 -8.52
N VAL A 157 29.73 15.25 -8.90
CA VAL A 157 28.28 15.07 -8.88
C VAL A 157 27.74 15.10 -7.46
N LEU A 158 28.39 14.37 -6.55
CA LEU A 158 27.91 14.26 -5.16
C LEU A 158 27.99 15.62 -4.43
N GLN A 159 28.88 16.51 -4.80
CA GLN A 159 28.96 17.87 -4.25
C GLN A 159 27.77 18.75 -4.69
N GLN A 160 27.21 18.50 -5.87
CA GLN A 160 26.09 19.26 -6.41
C GLN A 160 24.73 18.76 -5.89
N LEU A 161 24.66 17.51 -5.39
CA LEU A 161 23.42 16.88 -4.99
C LEU A 161 23.06 17.15 -3.52
N ASP A 162 21.77 17.44 -3.28
CA ASP A 162 21.25 17.49 -1.93
C ASP A 162 21.02 16.07 -1.40
N GLY A 163 21.93 15.58 -0.57
CA GLY A 163 21.86 14.24 0.05
C GLY A 163 20.63 14.01 0.94
N ARG A 164 19.86 15.05 1.27
CA ARG A 164 18.63 14.95 2.06
C ARG A 164 17.42 14.57 1.21
N ARG A 165 17.48 14.80 -0.09
CA ARG A 165 16.40 14.47 -1.02
C ARG A 165 16.41 12.98 -1.34
N ARG A 166 15.23 12.38 -1.39
CA ARG A 166 15.07 10.99 -1.86
C ARG A 166 15.11 10.97 -3.38
N HIS A 167 15.74 9.95 -3.92
CA HIS A 167 15.87 9.76 -5.36
C HIS A 167 15.40 8.35 -5.75
N LEU A 168 14.99 8.21 -7.00
CA LEU A 168 14.66 6.93 -7.63
C LEU A 168 15.64 6.72 -8.78
N GLY A 169 16.09 5.48 -8.93
CA GLY A 169 17.00 5.10 -10.02
C GLY A 169 16.29 4.27 -11.09
N VAL A 170 16.65 4.55 -12.34
CA VAL A 170 16.29 3.75 -13.52
C VAL A 170 17.58 3.25 -14.14
N GLN A 171 17.69 1.96 -14.37
CA GLN A 171 18.76 1.35 -15.13
C GLN A 171 18.40 1.40 -16.61
N LEU A 172 19.37 1.73 -17.44
CA LEU A 172 19.27 1.79 -18.90
C LEU A 172 20.26 0.77 -19.49
N GLU A 173 19.75 -0.30 -20.07
CA GLU A 173 20.56 -1.22 -20.85
C GLU A 173 20.63 -0.70 -22.28
N LEU A 174 21.82 -0.26 -22.68
CA LEU A 174 22.09 0.34 -23.98
C LEU A 174 22.86 -0.62 -24.87
N ARG A 175 22.50 -0.66 -26.16
CA ARG A 175 23.29 -1.29 -27.20
C ARG A 175 23.58 -0.24 -28.28
N LEU A 176 24.84 -0.06 -28.59
CA LEU A 176 25.37 0.88 -29.58
C LEU A 176 26.14 0.07 -30.63
N GLY A 177 25.48 -0.39 -31.70
CA GLY A 177 26.03 -1.41 -32.60
C GLY A 177 26.30 -2.71 -31.87
N GLU A 178 27.55 -3.13 -31.81
CA GLU A 178 28.00 -4.33 -31.09
C GLU A 178 28.37 -4.06 -29.62
N THR A 179 28.42 -2.79 -29.21
CA THR A 179 28.83 -2.42 -27.85
C THR A 179 27.63 -2.44 -26.91
N HIS A 180 27.73 -3.21 -25.84
CA HIS A 180 26.77 -3.21 -24.72
C HIS A 180 27.27 -2.26 -23.65
N ALA A 181 26.40 -1.34 -23.23
CA ALA A 181 26.69 -0.32 -22.25
C ALA A 181 25.58 -0.24 -21.20
N LEU A 182 25.94 0.26 -20.02
CA LEU A 182 24.99 0.48 -18.93
C LEU A 182 24.89 1.97 -18.63
N GLY A 183 23.66 2.45 -18.55
CA GLY A 183 23.35 3.75 -18.02
C GLY A 183 22.52 3.65 -16.73
N ARG A 184 22.57 4.71 -15.93
CA ARG A 184 21.69 4.88 -14.75
C ARG A 184 21.18 6.30 -14.72
N LEU A 185 19.88 6.43 -14.71
CA LEU A 185 19.21 7.72 -14.53
C LEU A 185 18.69 7.80 -13.08
N ILE A 186 19.15 8.76 -12.32
CA ILE A 186 18.74 9.02 -10.96
C ILE A 186 17.97 10.33 -10.94
N VAL A 187 16.72 10.29 -10.50
CA VAL A 187 15.81 11.45 -10.46
C VAL A 187 15.28 11.70 -9.05
N PRO A 188 14.94 12.95 -8.68
CA PRO A 188 14.29 13.24 -7.41
C PRO A 188 12.95 12.50 -7.31
N ALA A 189 12.74 11.80 -6.19
CA ALA A 189 11.54 10.97 -6.01
C ALA A 189 10.25 11.80 -6.00
N LEU A 190 10.27 13.01 -5.45
CA LEU A 190 9.11 13.91 -5.42
C LEU A 190 8.72 14.37 -6.83
N TRP A 191 9.72 14.74 -7.64
CA TRP A 191 9.49 15.11 -9.04
C TRP A 191 8.81 13.98 -9.82
N LEU A 192 9.34 12.76 -9.71
CA LEU A 192 8.72 11.62 -10.37
C LEU A 192 7.31 11.34 -9.82
N GLN A 193 7.12 11.41 -8.51
CA GLN A 193 5.82 11.18 -7.88
C GLN A 193 4.78 12.18 -8.39
N SER A 194 5.11 13.48 -8.52
CA SER A 194 4.19 14.49 -9.05
C SER A 194 3.76 14.18 -10.49
N LYS A 195 4.64 13.61 -11.31
CA LYS A 195 4.31 13.18 -12.67
C LYS A 195 3.45 11.90 -12.68
N LEU A 196 3.76 10.96 -11.79
CA LEU A 196 2.99 9.72 -11.66
C LEU A 196 1.58 9.95 -11.11
N ASP A 197 1.41 10.93 -10.21
CA ASP A 197 0.10 11.26 -9.63
C ASP A 197 -0.86 11.90 -10.66
N ALA A 198 -0.31 12.47 -11.74
CA ALA A 198 -1.10 12.92 -12.88
C ALA A 198 -1.62 11.79 -13.78
N LEU A 199 -1.07 10.59 -13.66
CA LEU A 199 -1.54 9.41 -14.38
C LEU A 199 -2.68 8.75 -13.60
N ALA A 200 -3.74 8.37 -14.30
CA ALA A 200 -4.82 7.60 -13.72
C ALA A 200 -4.26 6.28 -13.11
N THR A 201 -4.62 6.01 -11.87
CA THR A 201 -4.39 4.71 -11.28
C THR A 201 -5.36 3.75 -11.94
N GLU A 202 -4.88 2.85 -12.78
CA GLU A 202 -5.66 1.67 -13.13
C GLU A 202 -5.75 0.81 -11.86
N ALA A 203 -6.89 0.93 -11.16
CA ALA A 203 -7.28 -0.12 -10.24
C ALA A 203 -7.46 -1.36 -11.11
N ALA A 204 -6.62 -2.36 -10.93
CA ALA A 204 -6.85 -3.64 -11.58
C ALA A 204 -8.27 -4.09 -11.20
N PRO A 205 -9.20 -4.25 -12.15
CA PRO A 205 -10.60 -4.59 -11.86
C PRO A 205 -10.69 -5.84 -10.97
N ASP A 206 -9.85 -6.81 -11.19
CA ASP A 206 -9.77 -8.04 -10.40
C ASP A 206 -9.34 -7.81 -8.93
N ALA A 207 -8.55 -6.76 -8.66
CA ALA A 207 -8.13 -6.44 -7.29
C ALA A 207 -9.28 -5.82 -6.48
N VAL A 208 -10.12 -5.01 -7.10
CA VAL A 208 -11.30 -4.43 -6.45
C VAL A 208 -12.31 -5.52 -6.12
N ASP A 209 -12.59 -6.42 -7.06
CA ASP A 209 -13.52 -7.52 -6.87
C ASP A 209 -13.02 -8.49 -5.80
N SER A 210 -11.73 -8.80 -5.76
CA SER A 210 -11.12 -9.64 -4.74
C SER A 210 -11.18 -8.99 -3.35
N VAL A 211 -10.98 -7.67 -3.25
CA VAL A 211 -11.14 -6.92 -1.98
C VAL A 211 -12.60 -6.89 -1.54
N LEU A 212 -13.53 -6.65 -2.46
CA LEU A 212 -14.96 -6.63 -2.18
C LEU A 212 -15.51 -8.01 -1.80
N ALA A 213 -14.92 -9.09 -2.32
CA ALA A 213 -15.22 -10.47 -1.94
C ALA A 213 -14.63 -10.86 -0.57
N SER A 214 -13.69 -10.09 -0.03
CA SER A 214 -13.12 -10.33 1.30
C SER A 214 -14.19 -10.26 2.37
N THR A 215 -14.07 -11.12 3.39
CA THR A 215 -15.04 -11.18 4.49
C THR A 215 -14.44 -10.58 5.77
N LEU A 216 -15.25 -9.81 6.49
CA LEU A 216 -14.93 -9.33 7.83
C LEU A 216 -15.58 -10.22 8.90
N PRO A 217 -14.87 -10.55 10.00
CA PRO A 217 -15.48 -11.20 11.14
C PRO A 217 -16.47 -10.23 11.79
N ALA A 218 -17.66 -10.71 12.05
CA ALA A 218 -18.70 -9.95 12.70
C ALA A 218 -19.32 -10.79 13.86
N THR A 219 -19.65 -10.11 14.94
CA THR A 219 -20.30 -10.70 16.10
C THR A 219 -21.71 -10.16 16.20
N CYS A 220 -22.70 -11.05 16.25
CA CYS A 220 -24.10 -10.72 16.44
C CYS A 220 -24.46 -10.75 17.92
N ILE A 221 -24.93 -9.63 18.43
CA ILE A 221 -25.32 -9.43 19.82
C ILE A 221 -26.79 -9.06 19.85
N ILE A 222 -27.57 -9.79 20.63
CA ILE A 222 -28.99 -9.49 20.88
C ILE A 222 -29.25 -9.29 22.34
N GLY A 223 -29.91 -8.17 22.68
CA GLY A 223 -30.22 -7.83 24.05
C GLY A 223 -29.01 -7.40 24.86
N SER A 224 -29.25 -6.56 25.83
CA SER A 224 -28.30 -6.21 26.86
C SER A 224 -29.03 -6.00 28.17
N ALA A 225 -28.35 -6.31 29.27
CA ALA A 225 -28.86 -6.10 30.63
C ALA A 225 -27.81 -5.34 31.43
N LEU A 226 -28.22 -4.37 32.23
CA LEU A 226 -27.34 -3.68 33.18
C LEU A 226 -27.39 -4.39 34.52
N LEU A 227 -26.29 -4.97 34.93
CA LEU A 227 -26.14 -5.60 36.24
C LEU A 227 -25.24 -4.78 37.14
N PRO A 228 -25.52 -4.71 38.46
CA PRO A 228 -24.55 -4.26 39.44
C PRO A 228 -23.25 -5.06 39.30
N ARG A 229 -22.13 -4.42 39.46
CA ARG A 229 -20.83 -5.08 39.30
C ARG A 229 -20.62 -6.25 40.29
N SER A 230 -21.22 -6.17 41.47
CA SER A 230 -21.25 -7.25 42.46
C SER A 230 -21.91 -8.49 41.87
N ASP A 231 -23.09 -8.33 41.27
CA ASP A 231 -23.91 -9.40 40.75
C ASP A 231 -23.25 -10.01 39.50
N ALA A 232 -22.70 -9.17 38.60
CA ALA A 232 -21.97 -9.66 37.46
C ALA A 232 -20.71 -10.46 37.83
N ARG A 233 -20.10 -10.21 39.00
CA ARG A 233 -18.96 -10.99 39.52
C ARG A 233 -19.40 -12.26 40.24
N ALA A 234 -20.62 -12.26 40.77
CA ALA A 234 -21.18 -13.42 41.50
C ALA A 234 -21.86 -14.46 40.59
N LEU A 235 -21.94 -14.18 39.28
CA LEU A 235 -22.53 -15.09 38.31
C LEU A 235 -21.89 -16.48 38.35
N THR A 236 -22.74 -17.52 38.44
CA THR A 236 -22.32 -18.90 38.49
C THR A 236 -23.17 -19.77 37.54
N ALA A 237 -22.76 -21.02 37.34
CA ALA A 237 -23.55 -21.96 36.56
C ALA A 237 -24.92 -22.21 37.22
N GLY A 238 -25.97 -22.10 36.45
CA GLY A 238 -27.36 -22.20 36.89
C GLY A 238 -28.07 -20.85 37.01
N ASP A 239 -27.34 -19.76 37.14
CA ASP A 239 -27.94 -18.42 37.17
C ASP A 239 -28.55 -18.03 35.81
N VAL A 240 -29.59 -17.19 35.85
CA VAL A 240 -30.27 -16.69 34.66
C VAL A 240 -30.18 -15.16 34.64
N VAL A 241 -29.68 -14.62 33.52
CA VAL A 241 -29.71 -13.21 33.23
C VAL A 241 -30.84 -12.91 32.25
N LEU A 242 -31.79 -12.04 32.65
CA LEU A 242 -32.92 -11.63 31.82
C LEU A 242 -32.52 -10.45 30.92
N PHE A 243 -33.02 -10.47 29.70
CA PHE A 243 -32.71 -9.42 28.67
C PHE A 243 -34.03 -8.74 28.23
N PRO A 244 -34.34 -7.58 28.80
CA PRO A 244 -35.59 -6.91 28.50
C PRO A 244 -35.68 -6.50 27.03
N GLY A 245 -36.85 -6.66 26.44
CA GLY A 245 -37.13 -6.29 25.05
C GLY A 245 -36.71 -7.33 24.02
N VAL A 246 -36.21 -8.46 24.42
CA VAL A 246 -36.01 -9.64 23.56
C VAL A 246 -37.13 -10.61 23.77
N THR A 247 -37.78 -11.06 22.71
CA THR A 247 -38.91 -12.03 22.75
C THR A 247 -38.67 -13.14 21.74
N GLN A 248 -39.25 -14.30 21.98
CA GLN A 248 -39.26 -15.39 21.02
C GLN A 248 -40.56 -15.33 20.21
N GLN A 249 -40.43 -15.40 18.89
CA GLN A 249 -41.52 -15.58 17.95
C GLN A 249 -41.37 -16.93 17.24
N ALA A 250 -42.37 -17.34 16.44
CA ALA A 250 -42.45 -18.70 15.89
C ALA A 250 -41.13 -19.15 15.18
N ASP A 251 -40.45 -18.25 14.48
CA ASP A 251 -39.26 -18.57 13.67
C ASP A 251 -37.96 -18.00 14.20
N GLY A 252 -37.90 -17.37 15.40
CA GLY A 252 -36.65 -16.84 15.93
C GLY A 252 -36.80 -15.81 17.05
N LEU A 253 -35.69 -15.22 17.40
CA LEU A 253 -35.60 -14.13 18.39
C LEU A 253 -35.86 -12.80 17.76
N VAL A 254 -36.69 -11.98 18.38
CA VAL A 254 -36.97 -10.60 17.98
C VAL A 254 -36.57 -9.65 19.10
N GLY A 255 -35.89 -8.58 18.78
CA GLY A 255 -35.48 -7.59 19.77
C GLY A 255 -34.32 -6.70 19.31
N PRO A 256 -34.00 -5.68 20.12
CA PRO A 256 -32.91 -4.78 19.81
C PRO A 256 -31.58 -5.53 19.85
N GLY A 257 -30.67 -5.15 18.95
CA GLY A 257 -29.34 -5.74 18.93
C GLY A 257 -28.37 -4.99 18.04
N ARG A 258 -27.19 -5.59 17.91
CA ARG A 258 -26.13 -5.02 17.12
C ARG A 258 -25.24 -6.07 16.46
N ILE A 259 -24.63 -5.70 15.35
CA ILE A 259 -23.59 -6.47 14.69
C ILE A 259 -22.30 -5.65 14.81
N THR A 260 -21.29 -6.23 15.47
CA THR A 260 -20.00 -5.57 15.68
C THR A 260 -18.94 -6.19 14.82
N THR A 261 -18.13 -5.32 14.18
CA THR A 261 -16.91 -5.67 13.46
C THR A 261 -15.72 -4.98 14.12
N PRO A 262 -14.47 -5.24 13.71
CA PRO A 262 -13.32 -4.49 14.24
C PRO A 262 -13.39 -2.98 14.01
N SER A 263 -14.05 -2.53 12.92
CA SER A 263 -14.01 -1.12 12.48
C SER A 263 -15.31 -0.36 12.69
N PHE A 264 -16.46 -1.04 12.76
CA PHE A 264 -17.76 -0.39 12.87
C PHE A 264 -18.77 -1.24 13.64
N GLU A 265 -19.84 -0.60 14.08
CA GLU A 265 -20.97 -1.19 14.77
C GLU A 265 -22.26 -0.86 14.01
N LEU A 266 -23.05 -1.86 13.69
CA LEU A 266 -24.38 -1.74 13.10
C LEU A 266 -25.41 -1.96 14.20
N ARG A 267 -26.21 -0.95 14.51
CA ARG A 267 -27.33 -1.05 15.46
C ARG A 267 -28.63 -1.23 14.73
N GLY A 268 -29.48 -2.09 15.27
CA GLY A 268 -30.75 -2.40 14.66
C GLY A 268 -31.64 -3.32 15.51
N THR A 269 -32.53 -4.00 14.83
CA THR A 269 -33.48 -4.92 15.45
C THR A 269 -33.42 -6.27 14.74
N PHE A 270 -33.30 -7.34 15.48
CA PHE A 270 -33.51 -8.70 14.99
C PHE A 270 -34.98 -8.91 14.77
N THR A 271 -35.35 -9.43 13.61
CA THR A 271 -36.69 -9.76 13.17
C THR A 271 -36.67 -11.16 12.57
N GLU A 272 -37.86 -11.73 12.27
CA GLU A 272 -37.96 -13.03 11.58
C GLU A 272 -37.23 -13.04 10.22
N ALA A 273 -37.17 -11.90 9.51
CA ALA A 273 -36.49 -11.76 8.23
C ALA A 273 -34.95 -11.61 8.35
N GLY A 274 -34.43 -11.43 9.57
CA GLY A 274 -33.02 -11.17 9.85
C GLY A 274 -32.80 -9.91 10.65
N PHE A 275 -31.65 -9.27 10.48
CA PHE A 275 -31.29 -8.05 11.19
C PHE A 275 -31.61 -6.80 10.35
N THR A 276 -32.53 -5.97 10.85
CA THR A 276 -32.89 -4.69 10.23
C THR A 276 -32.03 -3.56 10.78
N LEU A 277 -31.24 -2.91 9.92
CA LEU A 277 -30.34 -1.83 10.30
C LEU A 277 -31.08 -0.54 10.61
N THR A 278 -30.85 0.02 11.80
CA THR A 278 -31.32 1.37 12.18
C THR A 278 -30.21 2.41 12.01
N ARG A 279 -28.97 2.10 12.42
CA ARG A 279 -27.85 3.04 12.38
C ARG A 279 -26.51 2.31 12.28
N ALA A 280 -25.58 2.88 11.49
CA ALA A 280 -24.19 2.47 11.47
C ALA A 280 -23.33 3.51 12.23
N LEU A 281 -22.38 3.04 13.02
CA LEU A 281 -21.45 3.86 13.81
C LEU A 281 -20.03 3.40 13.55
N GLU A 282 -19.12 4.34 13.34
CA GLU A 282 -17.69 4.02 13.37
C GLU A 282 -17.28 3.68 14.82
N ARG A 283 -16.52 2.61 14.97
CA ARG A 283 -15.99 2.22 16.27
C ARG A 283 -14.69 2.97 16.48
N PRO A 284 -14.56 3.86 17.50
CA PRO A 284 -13.28 4.47 17.80
C PRO A 284 -12.30 3.37 18.17
N THR A 285 -11.08 3.44 17.64
CA THR A 285 -9.99 2.54 18.02
C THR A 285 -9.70 2.80 19.51
N GLN A 286 -10.24 2.00 20.39
CA GLN A 286 -10.00 2.11 21.83
C GLN A 286 -8.57 1.68 22.12
N GLU A 287 -7.70 2.64 22.43
CA GLU A 287 -6.60 2.39 23.33
C GLU A 287 -7.20 2.20 24.72
N SER A 288 -7.18 0.97 25.22
CA SER A 288 -7.68 0.62 26.55
C SER A 288 -6.76 1.20 27.62
N THR A 289 -6.96 2.45 27.97
CA THR A 289 -6.48 2.98 29.26
C THR A 289 -7.45 2.54 30.33
N MET A 290 -7.11 1.50 31.04
CA MET A 290 -7.79 1.11 32.28
C MET A 290 -7.49 2.17 33.36
N SER A 291 -8.25 3.24 33.39
CA SER A 291 -8.32 4.12 34.55
C SER A 291 -9.35 3.55 35.53
N ASN A 292 -9.09 3.73 36.83
CA ASN A 292 -9.92 3.32 37.95
C ASN A 292 -11.40 3.67 37.72
N VAL A 293 -12.19 2.67 37.35
CA VAL A 293 -13.65 2.81 37.22
C VAL A 293 -14.26 2.61 38.58
N ASP A 294 -15.10 3.59 39.01
CA ASP A 294 -15.87 3.56 40.24
C ASP A 294 -16.61 2.19 40.35
N PRO A 295 -16.50 1.49 41.48
CA PRO A 295 -17.15 0.20 41.70
C PRO A 295 -18.68 0.24 41.63
N SER A 296 -19.30 1.42 41.71
CA SER A 296 -20.76 1.61 41.65
C SER A 296 -21.33 1.64 40.23
N VAL A 297 -20.48 1.72 39.18
CA VAL A 297 -20.95 1.72 37.79
C VAL A 297 -21.46 0.37 37.37
N PRO A 298 -22.75 0.25 36.94
CA PRO A 298 -23.30 -1.02 36.45
C PRO A 298 -22.55 -1.51 35.22
N VAL A 299 -22.53 -2.81 35.06
CA VAL A 299 -21.85 -3.47 33.94
C VAL A 299 -22.89 -3.92 32.93
N GLU A 300 -22.68 -3.63 31.66
CA GLU A 300 -23.52 -4.11 30.59
C GLU A 300 -23.14 -5.57 30.27
N VAL A 301 -24.13 -6.45 30.39
CA VAL A 301 -24.04 -7.86 30.06
C VAL A 301 -24.83 -8.10 28.79
N GLU A 302 -24.26 -8.85 27.83
CA GLU A 302 -24.81 -9.00 26.50
C GLU A 302 -24.84 -10.48 26.07
N ILE A 303 -25.76 -10.82 25.16
CA ILE A 303 -25.81 -12.14 24.54
C ILE A 303 -25.16 -12.10 23.15
N GLU A 304 -24.06 -12.79 22.98
CA GLU A 304 -23.48 -13.10 21.67
C GLU A 304 -24.21 -14.32 21.11
N LEU A 305 -24.99 -14.13 20.05
CA LEU A 305 -25.73 -15.22 19.39
C LEU A 305 -24.83 -16.08 18.53
N THR A 306 -24.02 -15.42 17.69
CA THR A 306 -23.17 -16.08 16.71
C THR A 306 -22.08 -15.16 16.18
N ARG A 307 -21.07 -15.78 15.61
CA ARG A 307 -20.05 -15.11 14.80
C ARG A 307 -20.24 -15.49 13.36
N LEU A 308 -20.21 -14.48 12.50
CA LEU A 308 -20.34 -14.67 11.06
C LEU A 308 -19.22 -13.93 10.32
N ARG A 309 -19.09 -14.26 9.05
CA ARG A 309 -18.21 -13.54 8.14
C ARG A 309 -19.07 -12.81 7.13
N VAL A 310 -18.99 -11.50 7.12
CA VAL A 310 -19.79 -10.66 6.21
C VAL A 310 -18.90 -10.17 5.07
N PRO A 311 -19.29 -10.42 3.81
CA PRO A 311 -18.54 -9.90 2.65
C PRO A 311 -18.57 -8.39 2.60
N LEU A 312 -17.41 -7.78 2.26
CA LEU A 312 -17.29 -6.31 2.19
C LEU A 312 -18.28 -5.67 1.21
N HIS A 313 -18.56 -6.32 0.08
CA HIS A 313 -19.52 -5.79 -0.89
C HIS A 313 -20.93 -5.66 -0.33
N GLN A 314 -21.35 -6.59 0.56
CA GLN A 314 -22.65 -6.50 1.23
C GLN A 314 -22.68 -5.31 2.19
N LEU A 315 -21.59 -5.06 2.91
CA LEU A 315 -21.49 -3.92 3.83
C LEU A 315 -21.49 -2.56 3.10
N GLY A 316 -20.89 -2.49 1.93
CA GLY A 316 -20.89 -1.27 1.10
C GLY A 316 -22.27 -0.87 0.57
N THR A 317 -23.21 -1.80 0.52
CA THR A 317 -24.59 -1.56 0.03
C THR A 317 -25.60 -1.35 1.17
N VAL A 318 -25.18 -1.60 2.43
CA VAL A 318 -26.08 -1.51 3.59
C VAL A 318 -26.45 -0.05 3.88
N ARG A 319 -27.74 0.24 3.95
CA ARG A 319 -28.30 1.55 4.30
C ARG A 319 -29.29 1.37 5.45
N GLN A 320 -29.67 2.48 6.08
CA GLN A 320 -30.76 2.47 7.08
C GLN A 320 -32.02 1.79 6.49
N GLY A 321 -32.59 0.83 7.21
CA GLY A 321 -33.70 0.01 6.76
C GLY A 321 -33.29 -1.24 5.97
N SER A 322 -32.02 -1.43 5.63
CA SER A 322 -31.56 -2.68 5.00
C SER A 322 -31.73 -3.87 5.96
N VAL A 323 -32.18 -5.00 5.42
CA VAL A 323 -32.26 -6.28 6.16
C VAL A 323 -31.06 -7.13 5.80
N ILE A 324 -30.30 -7.52 6.80
CA ILE A 324 -29.20 -8.49 6.67
C ILE A 324 -29.80 -9.87 7.02
N PRO A 325 -29.92 -10.80 6.06
CA PRO A 325 -30.49 -12.12 6.35
C PRO A 325 -29.56 -12.88 7.29
N LEU A 326 -30.07 -13.26 8.44
CA LEU A 326 -29.36 -14.03 9.45
C LEU A 326 -30.21 -15.26 9.83
N HIS A 327 -29.64 -16.41 9.61
CA HIS A 327 -30.29 -17.67 10.10
C HIS A 327 -29.73 -18.00 11.48
N ILE A 328 -30.44 -17.59 12.51
CA ILE A 328 -30.07 -17.85 13.90
C ILE A 328 -30.94 -19.00 14.41
N ASN A 329 -30.30 -20.11 14.68
CA ASN A 329 -30.99 -21.24 15.30
C ASN A 329 -31.08 -21.03 16.83
N ALA A 330 -32.26 -20.85 17.35
CA ALA A 330 -32.51 -20.64 18.79
C ALA A 330 -32.03 -21.79 19.70
N ALA A 331 -31.76 -22.96 19.13
CA ALA A 331 -31.22 -24.10 19.88
C ALA A 331 -29.69 -24.03 20.11
N GLN A 332 -29.01 -23.04 19.60
CA GLN A 332 -27.55 -22.92 19.79
C GLN A 332 -27.20 -22.36 21.17
N GLN A 333 -26.14 -22.91 21.77
CA GLN A 333 -25.54 -22.31 22.96
C GLN A 333 -25.05 -20.89 22.62
N VAL A 334 -25.42 -19.93 23.44
CA VAL A 334 -25.05 -18.55 23.34
C VAL A 334 -23.87 -18.23 24.27
N VAL A 335 -23.21 -17.11 24.03
CA VAL A 335 -22.11 -16.64 24.87
C VAL A 335 -22.55 -15.36 25.58
N VAL A 336 -22.42 -15.35 26.89
CA VAL A 336 -22.59 -14.12 27.70
C VAL A 336 -21.30 -13.34 27.71
N ARG A 337 -21.40 -12.04 27.43
CA ARG A 337 -20.27 -11.13 27.37
C ARG A 337 -20.43 -9.96 28.35
N ILE A 338 -19.29 -9.47 28.80
CA ILE A 338 -19.18 -8.19 29.51
C ILE A 338 -18.13 -7.37 28.77
N GLY A 339 -18.58 -6.37 28.04
CA GLY A 339 -17.73 -5.65 27.10
C GLY A 339 -17.11 -6.57 26.05
N ASP A 340 -15.79 -6.53 25.87
CA ASP A 340 -15.11 -7.37 24.90
C ASP A 340 -14.78 -8.78 25.39
N LYS A 341 -15.10 -9.12 26.63
CA LYS A 341 -14.75 -10.40 27.25
C LYS A 341 -15.95 -11.36 27.27
N ALA A 342 -15.77 -12.56 26.72
CA ALA A 342 -16.69 -13.68 26.94
C ALA A 342 -16.51 -14.17 28.38
N VAL A 343 -17.61 -14.27 29.15
CA VAL A 343 -17.58 -14.65 30.56
C VAL A 343 -18.24 -15.99 30.84
N ALA A 344 -19.23 -16.37 30.04
CA ALA A 344 -19.94 -17.63 30.26
C ALA A 344 -20.52 -18.20 28.95
N ARG A 345 -20.71 -19.50 28.91
CA ARG A 345 -21.60 -20.16 27.96
C ARG A 345 -22.99 -20.31 28.60
N ALA A 346 -24.01 -20.02 27.84
CA ALA A 346 -25.39 -20.08 28.31
C ALA A 346 -26.30 -20.71 27.28
N GLU A 347 -27.46 -21.09 27.70
CA GLU A 347 -28.58 -21.48 26.85
C GLU A 347 -29.72 -20.47 27.00
N LEU A 348 -30.45 -20.23 25.94
CA LEU A 348 -31.59 -19.33 25.98
C LEU A 348 -32.78 -20.03 26.67
N VAL A 349 -33.43 -19.32 27.57
CA VAL A 349 -34.61 -19.75 28.29
C VAL A 349 -35.66 -18.66 28.23
N GLU A 350 -36.92 -19.05 28.24
CA GLU A 350 -38.05 -18.12 28.35
C GLU A 350 -38.63 -18.20 29.77
N ILE A 351 -38.74 -17.03 30.42
CA ILE A 351 -39.31 -16.92 31.76
C ILE A 351 -40.39 -15.85 31.69
N GLU A 352 -41.67 -16.28 31.86
CA GLU A 352 -42.82 -15.38 31.87
C GLU A 352 -42.95 -14.45 30.65
N GLY A 353 -42.47 -14.92 29.47
CA GLY A 353 -42.50 -14.18 28.21
C GLY A 353 -41.22 -13.31 27.93
N GLU A 354 -40.30 -13.30 28.87
CA GLU A 354 -38.98 -12.63 28.67
C GLU A 354 -37.91 -13.68 28.38
N ILE A 355 -36.98 -13.30 27.50
CA ILE A 355 -35.84 -14.15 27.19
C ILE A 355 -34.69 -13.89 28.17
N GLY A 356 -34.17 -14.98 28.71
CA GLY A 356 -33.01 -15.02 29.57
C GLY A 356 -31.92 -15.94 29.03
N ALA A 357 -30.71 -15.75 29.49
CA ALA A 357 -29.59 -16.66 29.27
C ALA A 357 -29.28 -17.39 30.59
N ARG A 358 -29.51 -18.71 30.61
CA ARG A 358 -29.13 -19.59 31.72
C ARG A 358 -27.68 -20.00 31.57
N ILE A 359 -26.86 -19.65 32.53
CA ILE A 359 -25.43 -19.96 32.52
C ILE A 359 -25.22 -21.46 32.65
N VAL A 360 -24.57 -22.07 31.67
CA VAL A 360 -24.21 -23.48 31.66
C VAL A 360 -22.78 -23.68 32.19
N ALA A 361 -21.87 -22.81 31.83
CA ALA A 361 -20.48 -22.87 32.28
C ALA A 361 -19.82 -21.49 32.23
N MET A 362 -18.99 -21.19 33.21
CA MET A 362 -18.10 -20.01 33.19
C MET A 362 -16.90 -20.28 32.29
N LEU A 363 -16.35 -19.22 31.63
CA LEU A 363 -15.23 -19.29 30.68
C LEU A 363 -13.95 -18.75 31.28
#